data_7aa25234a2fa60b66389ad3bbbc45a2c
#
_entry.id   7aa25234a2fa60b66389ad3bbbc45a2c
#
_cell.length_a   1.000
_cell.length_b   1.000
_cell.length_c   1.000
_cell.angle_alpha   90.00
_cell.angle_beta   90.00
_cell.angle_gamma   90.00
#
_symmetry.space_group_name_H-M   'P 1'
#
loop_
_entity.id
_entity.type
_entity.pdbx_description
1 polymer ?
#
loop_
_entity_poly.entity_id
_entity_poly.type
_entity_poly.pdbx_seq_one_letter_code
_entity_poly.pdbx_strand_id
1 'polypeptide(L)'
;REETEGLQLELLELIFLSNRRKQLLLFLKDGPKNMDEIKGALDVTSTAILPQIKKLKEKSLVVQEEKSYRLSLIGKVLVEKMQPLVNIVDVFEDNFDYWAERDLQGIPPAFRKRLGELKKSKLIQPDLDRMFELDPEIVENISKSTRILECIAYFDPSLISICQELAKDGVEFSFLMSEPVFQRYSVDYLEDFRSMLSLENTKFFLYSGELRIANLTVTDRFVMISLFPKNQKHFDRESLISYDPSALKFGDELFDELLRNSTRISQIPNE
;
A
#
# COMPACT_ATOMS: atom_id res chain seq x y z
N ARG A 1 -5.75 -18.83 -36.46
CA ARG A 1 -5.50 -17.61 -35.66
C ARG A 1 -6.79 -17.04 -35.07
N GLU A 2 -7.90 -16.98 -35.84
CA GLU A 2 -9.20 -16.46 -35.39
C GLU A 2 -9.86 -17.32 -34.29
N GLU A 3 -9.74 -18.68 -34.38
CA GLU A 3 -10.26 -19.58 -33.35
C GLU A 3 -9.55 -19.43 -31.99
N THR A 4 -8.27 -19.07 -31.98
CA THR A 4 -7.49 -18.88 -30.75
C THR A 4 -7.84 -17.56 -30.04
N GLU A 5 -8.15 -16.50 -30.79
CA GLU A 5 -8.59 -15.22 -30.23
C GLU A 5 -10.00 -15.33 -29.61
N GLY A 6 -10.93 -16.04 -30.26
CA GLY A 6 -12.27 -16.31 -29.72
C GLY A 6 -12.24 -17.15 -28.45
N LEU A 7 -11.35 -18.15 -28.34
CA LEU A 7 -11.20 -18.99 -27.16
C LEU A 7 -10.59 -18.21 -25.97
N GLN A 8 -9.69 -17.27 -26.25
CA GLN A 8 -9.06 -16.42 -25.25
C GLN A 8 -10.05 -15.40 -24.66
N LEU A 9 -10.88 -14.77 -25.50
CA LEU A 9 -11.96 -13.92 -25.08
C LEU A 9 -12.99 -14.67 -24.22
N GLU A 10 -13.38 -15.87 -24.59
CA GLU A 10 -14.30 -16.70 -23.81
C GLU A 10 -13.78 -16.99 -22.38
N LEU A 11 -12.48 -17.26 -22.21
CA LEU A 11 -11.90 -17.50 -20.87
C LEU A 11 -11.88 -16.23 -20.01
N LEU A 12 -11.52 -15.09 -20.58
CA LEU A 12 -11.54 -13.81 -19.88
C LEU A 12 -12.96 -13.43 -19.46
N GLU A 13 -13.91 -13.56 -20.36
CA GLU A 13 -15.34 -13.33 -20.07
C GLU A 13 -15.85 -14.29 -18.98
N LEU A 14 -15.50 -15.57 -19.08
CA LEU A 14 -15.88 -16.56 -18.08
C LEU A 14 -15.40 -16.18 -16.69
N ILE A 15 -14.18 -15.68 -16.57
CA ILE A 15 -13.55 -15.34 -15.29
C ILE A 15 -14.09 -14.01 -14.77
N PHE A 16 -14.12 -12.94 -15.58
CA PHE A 16 -14.32 -11.58 -15.11
C PHE A 16 -15.76 -11.07 -15.17
N LEU A 17 -16.59 -11.56 -16.10
CA LEU A 17 -17.99 -11.09 -16.21
C LEU A 17 -18.94 -11.64 -15.14
N SER A 18 -18.46 -12.49 -14.23
CA SER A 18 -19.28 -12.97 -13.12
C SER A 18 -18.54 -12.85 -11.80
N ASN A 19 -19.02 -12.00 -10.94
CA ASN A 19 -18.44 -11.82 -9.60
C ASN A 19 -18.42 -13.16 -8.82
N ARG A 20 -19.46 -13.99 -8.94
CA ARG A 20 -19.51 -15.31 -8.29
C ARG A 20 -18.40 -16.25 -8.78
N ARG A 21 -18.12 -16.27 -10.08
CA ARG A 21 -17.01 -17.11 -10.62
C ARG A 21 -15.65 -16.58 -10.18
N LYS A 22 -15.46 -15.26 -10.26
CA LYS A 22 -14.25 -14.59 -9.76
C LYS A 22 -14.00 -14.94 -8.30
N GLN A 23 -14.98 -14.73 -7.43
CA GLN A 23 -14.86 -15.02 -6.00
C GLN A 23 -14.62 -16.51 -5.72
N LEU A 24 -15.30 -17.42 -6.42
CA LEU A 24 -15.12 -18.85 -6.26
C LEU A 24 -13.69 -19.28 -6.62
N LEU A 25 -13.17 -18.81 -7.75
CA LEU A 25 -11.79 -19.11 -8.17
C LEU A 25 -10.77 -18.62 -7.14
N LEU A 26 -10.94 -17.39 -6.63
CA LEU A 26 -10.09 -16.83 -5.58
C LEU A 26 -10.20 -17.62 -4.26
N PHE A 27 -11.39 -18.03 -3.87
CA PHE A 27 -11.62 -18.81 -2.65
C PHE A 27 -11.00 -20.21 -2.71
N LEU A 28 -11.01 -20.84 -3.90
CA LEU A 28 -10.39 -22.15 -4.11
C LEU A 28 -8.85 -22.11 -4.18
N LYS A 29 -8.24 -20.92 -4.17
CA LYS A 29 -6.79 -20.76 -4.11
C LYS A 29 -6.18 -21.38 -2.85
N ASP A 30 -6.89 -21.28 -1.74
CA ASP A 30 -6.43 -21.75 -0.43
C ASP A 30 -6.65 -23.27 -0.21
N GLY A 31 -6.97 -23.98 -1.27
CA GLY A 31 -7.14 -25.42 -1.25
C GLY A 31 -8.55 -25.93 -1.57
N PRO A 32 -8.77 -27.24 -1.49
CA PRO A 32 -10.08 -27.84 -1.74
C PRO A 32 -11.14 -27.34 -0.76
N LYS A 33 -12.37 -27.11 -1.25
CA LYS A 33 -13.51 -26.65 -0.45
C LYS A 33 -14.74 -27.50 -0.75
N ASN A 34 -15.51 -27.84 0.29
CA ASN A 34 -16.80 -28.46 0.11
C ASN A 34 -17.90 -27.43 -0.16
N MET A 35 -19.11 -27.92 -0.48
CA MET A 35 -20.22 -27.04 -0.83
C MET A 35 -20.68 -26.13 0.31
N ASP A 36 -20.59 -26.59 1.56
CA ASP A 36 -21.03 -25.78 2.72
C ASP A 36 -20.03 -24.65 3.00
N GLU A 37 -18.72 -24.92 2.87
CA GLU A 37 -17.67 -23.89 2.93
C GLU A 37 -17.86 -22.84 1.83
N ILE A 38 -18.15 -23.27 0.59
CA ILE A 38 -18.36 -22.35 -0.54
C ILE A 38 -19.60 -21.47 -0.29
N LYS A 39 -20.70 -22.07 0.15
CA LYS A 39 -21.93 -21.30 0.45
C LYS A 39 -21.69 -20.27 1.56
N GLY A 40 -21.05 -20.71 2.65
CA GLY A 40 -20.78 -19.83 3.79
C GLY A 40 -19.83 -18.67 3.42
N ALA A 41 -18.74 -18.97 2.68
CA ALA A 41 -17.75 -17.94 2.33
C ALA A 41 -18.25 -16.94 1.29
N LEU A 42 -19.09 -17.38 0.33
CA LEU A 42 -19.54 -16.53 -0.77
C LEU A 42 -20.96 -15.97 -0.55
N ASP A 43 -21.59 -16.31 0.56
CA ASP A 43 -23.01 -15.97 0.86
C ASP A 43 -23.96 -16.28 -0.31
N VAL A 44 -23.94 -17.55 -0.76
CA VAL A 44 -24.73 -18.01 -1.91
C VAL A 44 -25.47 -19.30 -1.60
N THR A 45 -26.54 -19.55 -2.35
CA THR A 45 -27.25 -20.82 -2.34
C THR A 45 -26.59 -21.84 -3.28
N SER A 46 -26.80 -23.14 -3.04
CA SER A 46 -26.34 -24.20 -3.94
C SER A 46 -26.89 -24.02 -5.36
N THR A 47 -28.15 -23.62 -5.52
CA THR A 47 -28.79 -23.38 -6.80
C THR A 47 -28.14 -22.24 -7.58
N ALA A 48 -27.60 -21.24 -6.90
CA ALA A 48 -26.93 -20.11 -7.52
C ALA A 48 -25.46 -20.41 -7.91
N ILE A 49 -24.76 -21.26 -7.14
CA ILE A 49 -23.32 -21.50 -7.37
C ILE A 49 -23.04 -22.72 -8.24
N LEU A 50 -23.87 -23.77 -8.20
CA LEU A 50 -23.65 -25.00 -8.99
C LEU A 50 -23.54 -24.75 -10.51
N PRO A 51 -24.38 -23.89 -11.14
CA PRO A 51 -24.21 -23.56 -12.55
C PRO A 51 -22.89 -22.86 -12.85
N GLN A 52 -22.34 -22.08 -11.90
CA GLN A 52 -21.06 -21.40 -12.06
C GLN A 52 -19.91 -22.40 -11.94
N ILE A 53 -19.98 -23.32 -10.98
CA ILE A 53 -19.01 -24.43 -10.84
C ILE A 53 -19.00 -25.29 -12.11
N LYS A 54 -20.19 -25.61 -12.66
CA LYS A 54 -20.29 -26.39 -13.89
C LYS A 54 -19.54 -25.73 -15.05
N LYS A 55 -19.76 -24.42 -15.29
CA LYS A 55 -19.05 -23.67 -16.34
C LYS A 55 -17.53 -23.68 -16.14
N LEU A 56 -17.05 -23.54 -14.90
CA LEU A 56 -15.62 -23.59 -14.62
C LEU A 56 -15.04 -24.99 -14.80
N LYS A 57 -15.80 -26.05 -14.50
CA LYS A 57 -15.41 -27.44 -14.76
C LYS A 57 -15.33 -27.74 -16.26
N GLU A 58 -16.31 -27.27 -17.06
CA GLU A 58 -16.33 -27.41 -18.51
C GLU A 58 -15.10 -26.82 -19.18
N LYS A 59 -14.56 -25.72 -18.64
CA LYS A 59 -13.31 -25.11 -19.11
C LYS A 59 -12.06 -25.60 -18.34
N SER A 60 -12.18 -26.69 -17.58
CA SER A 60 -11.09 -27.33 -16.85
C SER A 60 -10.36 -26.40 -15.84
N LEU A 61 -11.03 -25.37 -15.31
CA LEU A 61 -10.46 -24.48 -14.29
C LEU A 61 -10.65 -25.03 -12.88
N VAL A 62 -11.72 -25.75 -12.66
CA VAL A 62 -12.09 -26.40 -11.39
C VAL A 62 -12.29 -27.90 -11.62
N VAL A 63 -11.84 -28.69 -10.70
CA VAL A 63 -12.09 -30.14 -10.63
C VAL A 63 -12.84 -30.47 -9.36
N GLN A 64 -13.66 -31.51 -9.45
CA GLN A 64 -14.39 -32.05 -8.30
C GLN A 64 -13.76 -33.38 -7.91
N GLU A 65 -13.44 -33.54 -6.65
CA GLU A 65 -12.96 -34.78 -6.06
C GLU A 65 -13.89 -35.14 -4.90
N GLU A 66 -14.57 -36.27 -5.02
CA GLU A 66 -15.62 -36.67 -4.07
C GLU A 66 -16.64 -35.56 -3.80
N LYS A 67 -16.62 -34.96 -2.59
CA LYS A 67 -17.55 -33.92 -2.15
C LYS A 67 -16.90 -32.52 -2.15
N SER A 68 -15.67 -32.38 -2.64
CA SER A 68 -14.93 -31.12 -2.64
C SER A 68 -14.61 -30.63 -4.04
N TYR A 69 -14.40 -29.34 -4.17
CA TYR A 69 -13.97 -28.65 -5.38
C TYR A 69 -12.60 -28.02 -5.15
N ARG A 70 -11.73 -28.07 -6.14
CA ARG A 70 -10.41 -27.44 -6.12
C ARG A 70 -10.05 -26.87 -7.48
N LEU A 71 -9.08 -25.99 -7.51
CA LEU A 71 -8.50 -25.54 -8.77
C LEU A 71 -7.77 -26.69 -9.48
N SER A 72 -7.94 -26.79 -10.78
CA SER A 72 -7.05 -27.56 -11.64
C SER A 72 -5.66 -26.91 -11.70
N LEU A 73 -4.70 -27.53 -12.35
CA LEU A 73 -3.40 -26.91 -12.59
C LEU A 73 -3.52 -25.62 -13.43
N ILE A 74 -4.36 -25.63 -14.49
CA ILE A 74 -4.67 -24.46 -15.30
C ILE A 74 -5.34 -23.38 -14.43
N GLY A 75 -6.33 -23.77 -13.63
CA GLY A 75 -7.00 -22.86 -12.69
C GLY A 75 -6.04 -22.19 -11.73
N LYS A 76 -5.08 -22.94 -11.17
CA LYS A 76 -4.05 -22.39 -10.27
C LYS A 76 -3.20 -21.34 -10.96
N VAL A 77 -2.67 -21.64 -12.15
CA VAL A 77 -1.84 -20.69 -12.92
C VAL A 77 -2.60 -19.40 -13.21
N LEU A 78 -3.86 -19.50 -13.61
CA LEU A 78 -4.69 -18.33 -13.90
C LEU A 78 -4.99 -17.51 -12.63
N VAL A 79 -5.35 -18.16 -11.52
CA VAL A 79 -5.68 -17.49 -10.26
C VAL A 79 -4.46 -16.80 -9.66
N GLU A 80 -3.27 -17.37 -9.77
CA GLU A 80 -2.01 -16.72 -9.36
C GLU A 80 -1.77 -15.39 -10.07
N LYS A 81 -2.15 -15.28 -11.35
CA LYS A 81 -2.05 -14.01 -12.11
C LYS A 81 -3.24 -13.09 -11.90
N MET A 82 -4.41 -13.65 -11.68
CA MET A 82 -5.65 -12.91 -11.45
C MET A 82 -5.66 -12.18 -10.10
N GLN A 83 -5.17 -12.83 -9.03
CA GLN A 83 -5.21 -12.28 -7.67
C GLN A 83 -4.52 -10.91 -7.55
N PRO A 84 -3.28 -10.72 -8.02
CA PRO A 84 -2.63 -9.41 -7.98
C PRO A 84 -3.39 -8.34 -8.76
N LEU A 85 -3.95 -8.70 -9.93
CA LEU A 85 -4.74 -7.78 -10.74
C LEU A 85 -6.02 -7.35 -10.01
N VAL A 86 -6.75 -8.31 -9.43
CA VAL A 86 -7.98 -8.00 -8.66
C VAL A 86 -7.65 -7.11 -7.47
N ASN A 87 -6.59 -7.41 -6.73
CA ASN A 87 -6.18 -6.58 -5.59
C ASN A 87 -5.85 -5.13 -6.00
N ILE A 88 -5.19 -4.93 -7.16
CA ILE A 88 -4.90 -3.57 -7.66
C ILE A 88 -6.18 -2.85 -8.07
N VAL A 89 -7.09 -3.55 -8.75
CA VAL A 89 -8.39 -2.99 -9.14
C VAL A 89 -9.19 -2.56 -7.90
N ASP A 90 -9.26 -3.44 -6.89
CA ASP A 90 -9.97 -3.13 -5.64
C ASP A 90 -9.36 -1.89 -4.94
N VAL A 91 -8.02 -1.78 -4.87
CA VAL A 91 -7.34 -0.61 -4.28
C VAL A 91 -7.67 0.68 -5.04
N PHE A 92 -7.75 0.62 -6.37
CA PHE A 92 -8.08 1.79 -7.17
C PHE A 92 -9.58 2.15 -7.10
N GLU A 93 -10.47 1.15 -7.09
CA GLU A 93 -11.91 1.37 -6.99
C GLU A 93 -12.31 1.97 -5.63
N ASP A 94 -11.68 1.53 -4.53
CA ASP A 94 -11.97 2.04 -3.18
C ASP A 94 -11.73 3.55 -3.04
N ASN A 95 -10.77 4.13 -3.79
CA ASN A 95 -10.40 5.55 -3.73
C ASN A 95 -10.05 6.08 -5.14
N PHE A 96 -10.95 5.89 -6.11
CA PHE A 96 -10.65 6.13 -7.52
C PHE A 96 -10.24 7.57 -7.82
N ASP A 97 -10.95 8.56 -7.26
CA ASP A 97 -10.67 9.97 -7.50
C ASP A 97 -9.27 10.36 -6.97
N TYR A 98 -8.90 9.85 -5.79
CA TYR A 98 -7.54 10.02 -5.26
C TYR A 98 -6.50 9.50 -6.26
N TRP A 99 -6.60 8.22 -6.67
CA TRP A 99 -5.61 7.59 -7.54
C TRP A 99 -5.55 8.22 -8.93
N ALA A 100 -6.71 8.65 -9.46
CA ALA A 100 -6.79 9.30 -10.77
C ALA A 100 -6.03 10.63 -10.83
N GLU A 101 -5.90 11.33 -9.71
CA GLU A 101 -5.24 12.63 -9.64
C GLU A 101 -3.78 12.57 -9.17
N ARG A 102 -3.28 11.43 -8.67
CA ARG A 102 -1.93 11.30 -8.09
C ARG A 102 -0.85 10.99 -9.11
N ASP A 103 0.34 11.55 -8.87
CA ASP A 103 1.55 11.22 -9.63
C ASP A 103 2.15 9.90 -9.15
N LEU A 104 1.86 8.83 -9.88
CA LEU A 104 2.40 7.50 -9.57
C LEU A 104 3.88 7.31 -9.97
N GLN A 105 4.50 8.29 -10.63
CA GLN A 105 5.92 8.18 -11.02
C GLN A 105 6.86 8.24 -9.82
N GLY A 106 6.39 8.82 -8.70
CA GLY A 106 7.11 8.77 -7.42
C GLY A 106 7.32 7.36 -6.86
N ILE A 107 6.41 6.44 -7.18
CA ILE A 107 6.54 5.04 -6.73
C ILE A 107 7.44 4.27 -7.70
N PRO A 108 8.51 3.59 -7.24
CA PRO A 108 9.40 2.81 -8.10
C PRO A 108 8.62 1.76 -8.92
N PRO A 109 9.05 1.45 -10.17
CA PRO A 109 8.29 0.56 -11.07
C PRO A 109 7.99 -0.83 -10.50
N ALA A 110 8.89 -1.39 -9.69
CA ALA A 110 8.67 -2.67 -9.02
C ALA A 110 7.51 -2.61 -8.02
N PHE A 111 7.38 -1.50 -7.29
CA PHE A 111 6.34 -1.28 -6.30
C PHE A 111 4.99 -0.89 -6.92
N ARG A 112 4.99 -0.20 -8.09
CA ARG A 112 3.74 0.06 -8.82
C ARG A 112 2.97 -1.22 -9.17
N LYS A 113 3.68 -2.31 -9.46
CA LYS A 113 3.08 -3.62 -9.74
C LYS A 113 2.49 -4.28 -8.49
N ARG A 114 2.81 -3.77 -7.31
CA ARG A 114 2.44 -4.30 -6.02
C ARG A 114 1.45 -3.42 -5.26
N LEU A 115 0.91 -2.36 -5.89
CA LEU A 115 -0.05 -1.46 -5.25
C LEU A 115 -1.28 -2.17 -4.67
N GLY A 116 -1.64 -3.34 -5.19
CA GLY A 116 -2.68 -4.19 -4.61
C GLY A 116 -2.39 -4.68 -3.17
N GLU A 117 -1.15 -4.53 -2.67
CA GLU A 117 -0.81 -4.81 -1.28
C GLU A 117 -1.29 -3.72 -0.31
N LEU A 118 -1.61 -2.51 -0.84
CA LEU A 118 -2.24 -1.41 -0.10
C LEU A 118 -3.76 -1.59 0.09
N LYS A 119 -4.26 -2.81 -0.05
CA LYS A 119 -5.68 -3.13 0.16
C LYS A 119 -6.13 -2.72 1.56
N LYS A 120 -7.44 -2.44 1.68
CA LYS A 120 -8.07 -1.96 2.92
C LYS A 120 -7.51 -0.62 3.40
N SER A 121 -6.91 0.17 2.49
CA SER A 121 -6.53 1.53 2.81
C SER A 121 -7.75 2.43 2.94
N LYS A 122 -7.71 3.31 3.93
CA LYS A 122 -8.67 4.40 4.09
C LYS A 122 -8.05 5.68 3.59
N LEU A 123 -8.82 6.48 2.87
CA LEU A 123 -8.42 7.84 2.52
C LEU A 123 -8.64 8.76 3.72
N ILE A 124 -7.59 9.47 4.11
CA ILE A 124 -7.64 10.55 5.09
C ILE A 124 -7.59 11.85 4.32
N GLN A 125 -8.62 12.67 4.52
CA GLN A 125 -8.74 14.00 3.94
C GLN A 125 -8.78 15.00 5.10
N PRO A 126 -7.84 15.97 5.16
CA PRO A 126 -7.87 16.98 6.21
C PRO A 126 -9.11 17.87 6.09
N ASP A 127 -9.78 18.10 7.19
CA ASP A 127 -10.82 19.13 7.27
C ASP A 127 -10.21 20.52 7.12
N LEU A 128 -10.90 21.44 6.46
CA LEU A 128 -10.39 22.80 6.20
C LEU A 128 -10.09 23.59 7.49
N ASP A 129 -10.85 23.34 8.55
CA ASP A 129 -10.67 23.98 9.86
C ASP A 129 -9.59 23.30 10.72
N ARG A 130 -9.15 22.09 10.34
CA ARG A 130 -8.13 21.29 11.03
C ARG A 130 -7.00 20.82 10.12
N MET A 131 -6.74 21.55 9.06
CA MET A 131 -5.78 21.16 8.01
C MET A 131 -4.36 20.85 8.54
N PHE A 132 -3.98 21.43 9.68
CA PHE A 132 -2.67 21.25 10.30
C PHE A 132 -2.69 20.30 11.50
N GLU A 133 -3.84 19.75 11.86
CA GLU A 133 -3.95 18.76 12.92
C GLU A 133 -3.83 17.34 12.33
N LEU A 134 -3.14 16.48 13.07
CA LEU A 134 -3.13 15.06 12.73
C LEU A 134 -4.47 14.42 13.17
N ASP A 135 -4.93 13.46 12.38
CA ASP A 135 -6.09 12.64 12.75
C ASP A 135 -5.86 11.97 14.11
N PRO A 136 -6.82 12.03 15.06
CA PRO A 136 -6.67 11.43 16.39
C PRO A 136 -6.30 9.93 16.37
N GLU A 137 -6.81 9.16 15.40
CA GLU A 137 -6.47 7.75 15.22
C GLU A 137 -4.99 7.59 14.88
N ILE A 138 -4.44 8.48 14.05
CA ILE A 138 -3.02 8.49 13.68
C ILE A 138 -2.18 8.83 14.90
N VAL A 139 -2.53 9.89 15.64
CA VAL A 139 -1.81 10.31 16.84
C VAL A 139 -1.76 9.17 17.87
N GLU A 140 -2.89 8.51 18.12
CA GLU A 140 -2.96 7.38 19.04
C GLU A 140 -2.06 6.21 18.57
N ASN A 141 -2.04 5.89 17.28
CA ASN A 141 -1.21 4.80 16.77
C ASN A 141 0.28 5.17 16.76
N ILE A 142 0.64 6.41 16.43
CA ILE A 142 2.02 6.89 16.50
C ILE A 142 2.54 6.78 17.94
N SER A 143 1.77 7.26 18.94
CA SER A 143 2.18 7.23 20.36
C SER A 143 2.39 5.82 20.92
N LYS A 144 1.80 4.81 20.29
CA LYS A 144 1.95 3.39 20.65
C LYS A 144 2.97 2.65 19.81
N SER A 145 3.57 3.30 18.82
CA SER A 145 4.55 2.69 17.94
C SER A 145 5.93 2.66 18.60
N THR A 146 6.68 1.61 18.33
CA THR A 146 8.06 1.44 18.82
C THR A 146 9.10 1.84 17.77
N ARG A 147 8.69 1.91 16.51
CA ARG A 147 9.52 2.25 15.37
C ARG A 147 8.74 3.12 14.39
N ILE A 148 9.39 4.14 13.85
CA ILE A 148 8.85 5.01 12.80
C ILE A 148 9.90 5.19 11.70
N LEU A 149 9.51 4.86 10.47
CA LEU A 149 10.23 5.18 9.24
C LEU A 149 9.47 6.31 8.56
N GLU A 150 10.09 7.45 8.42
CA GLU A 150 9.49 8.66 7.85
C GLU A 150 10.23 9.08 6.59
N CYS A 151 9.52 9.23 5.48
CA CYS A 151 10.04 9.78 4.25
C CYS A 151 9.21 11.01 3.88
N ILE A 152 9.86 12.17 3.72
CA ILE A 152 9.16 13.43 3.49
C ILE A 152 9.82 14.29 2.41
N ALA A 153 9.00 14.79 1.48
CA ALA A 153 9.44 15.67 0.40
C ALA A 153 8.93 17.11 0.55
N TYR A 154 8.10 17.40 1.53
CA TYR A 154 7.63 18.76 1.86
C TYR A 154 8.05 19.14 3.28
N PHE A 155 8.19 20.42 3.54
CA PHE A 155 8.56 20.90 4.85
C PHE A 155 7.34 21.00 5.78
N ASP A 156 7.41 20.36 6.95
CA ASP A 156 6.45 20.49 8.04
C ASP A 156 7.18 20.94 9.31
N PRO A 157 6.92 22.18 9.79
CA PRO A 157 7.63 22.74 10.95
C PRO A 157 7.33 22.01 12.27
N SER A 158 6.19 21.34 12.38
CA SER A 158 5.79 20.62 13.60
C SER A 158 6.43 19.23 13.72
N LEU A 159 6.82 18.65 12.60
CA LEU A 159 7.24 17.25 12.54
C LEU A 159 8.49 16.97 13.38
N ILE A 160 9.50 17.87 13.33
CA ILE A 160 10.74 17.66 14.07
C ILE A 160 10.52 17.67 15.59
N SER A 161 9.64 18.52 16.08
CA SER A 161 9.30 18.60 17.51
C SER A 161 8.58 17.34 17.98
N ILE A 162 7.61 16.86 17.19
CA ILE A 162 6.86 15.63 17.49
C ILE A 162 7.82 14.42 17.51
N CYS A 163 8.68 14.32 16.50
CA CYS A 163 9.66 13.24 16.42
C CYS A 163 10.66 13.29 17.58
N GLN A 164 11.06 14.49 18.01
CA GLN A 164 11.97 14.67 19.14
C GLN A 164 11.37 14.17 20.46
N GLU A 165 10.11 14.44 20.72
CA GLU A 165 9.41 13.94 21.91
C GLU A 165 9.34 12.42 21.91
N LEU A 166 8.88 11.82 20.81
CA LEU A 166 8.77 10.37 20.66
C LEU A 166 10.14 9.66 20.73
N ALA A 167 11.18 10.27 20.16
CA ALA A 167 12.53 9.70 20.24
C ALA A 167 13.09 9.74 21.68
N LYS A 168 12.80 10.78 22.46
CA LYS A 168 13.16 10.82 23.90
C LYS A 168 12.42 9.75 24.70
N ASP A 169 11.23 9.35 24.28
CA ASP A 169 10.45 8.25 24.86
C ASP A 169 10.92 6.86 24.38
N GLY A 170 12.00 6.80 23.59
CA GLY A 170 12.64 5.57 23.17
C GLY A 170 12.17 4.99 21.84
N VAL A 171 11.33 5.70 21.09
CA VAL A 171 10.90 5.27 19.75
C VAL A 171 12.09 5.33 18.78
N GLU A 172 12.29 4.26 18.00
CA GLU A 172 13.31 4.24 16.95
C GLU A 172 12.86 5.00 15.70
N PHE A 173 13.67 5.95 15.25
CA PHE A 173 13.39 6.75 14.06
C PHE A 173 14.42 6.54 12.95
N SER A 174 13.89 6.38 11.72
CA SER A 174 14.66 6.55 10.48
C SER A 174 13.95 7.60 9.62
N PHE A 175 14.63 8.72 9.39
CA PHE A 175 14.05 9.89 8.71
C PHE A 175 14.76 10.12 7.38
N LEU A 176 14.05 9.97 6.28
CA LEU A 176 14.52 10.21 4.93
C LEU A 176 13.88 11.48 4.38
N MET A 177 14.68 12.42 3.90
CA MET A 177 14.17 13.70 3.43
C MET A 177 14.76 14.12 2.09
N SER A 178 14.02 14.97 1.38
CA SER A 178 14.51 15.64 0.18
C SER A 178 15.52 16.74 0.51
N GLU A 179 16.34 17.14 -0.45
CA GLU A 179 17.32 18.23 -0.29
C GLU A 179 16.66 19.55 0.18
N PRO A 180 15.53 20.03 -0.39
CA PRO A 180 14.88 21.24 0.10
C PRO A 180 14.44 21.15 1.57
N VAL A 181 13.96 19.98 2.01
CA VAL A 181 13.55 19.76 3.41
C VAL A 181 14.76 19.76 4.33
N PHE A 182 15.86 19.10 3.92
CA PHE A 182 17.11 19.11 4.65
C PHE A 182 17.67 20.54 4.85
N GLN A 183 17.67 21.34 3.79
CA GLN A 183 18.12 22.73 3.85
C GLN A 183 17.28 23.56 4.84
N ARG A 184 15.96 23.40 4.82
CA ARG A 184 15.06 24.10 5.75
C ARG A 184 15.33 23.71 7.20
N TYR A 185 15.47 22.42 7.51
CA TYR A 185 15.80 21.99 8.88
C TYR A 185 17.20 22.43 9.31
N SER A 186 18.17 22.41 8.40
CA SER A 186 19.54 22.80 8.70
C SER A 186 19.74 24.29 8.96
N VAL A 187 18.86 25.14 8.40
CA VAL A 187 18.94 26.61 8.55
C VAL A 187 17.96 27.11 9.61
N ASP A 188 16.67 26.80 9.44
CA ASP A 188 15.61 27.40 10.25
C ASP A 188 15.39 26.68 11.58
N TYR A 189 15.82 25.39 11.70
CA TYR A 189 15.59 24.53 12.87
C TYR A 189 16.87 23.80 13.31
N LEU A 190 18.01 24.48 13.17
CA LEU A 190 19.35 23.91 13.34
C LEU A 190 19.54 23.23 14.71
N GLU A 191 19.11 23.88 15.79
CA GLU A 191 19.32 23.35 17.15
C GLU A 191 18.46 22.12 17.42
N ASP A 192 17.21 22.13 16.99
CA ASP A 192 16.32 20.98 17.13
C ASP A 192 16.83 19.79 16.27
N PHE A 193 17.29 20.08 15.07
CA PHE A 193 17.83 19.05 14.17
C PHE A 193 19.15 18.46 14.73
N ARG A 194 20.04 19.30 15.28
CA ARG A 194 21.26 18.83 15.98
C ARG A 194 20.93 17.98 17.19
N SER A 195 19.93 18.38 17.97
CA SER A 195 19.45 17.61 19.11
C SER A 195 18.96 16.21 18.67
N MET A 196 18.16 16.15 17.61
CA MET A 196 17.72 14.86 17.05
C MET A 196 18.86 14.00 16.53
N LEU A 197 19.84 14.58 15.83
CA LEU A 197 21.02 13.86 15.31
C LEU A 197 21.88 13.27 16.44
N SER A 198 21.82 13.81 17.66
CA SER A 198 22.59 13.33 18.81
C SER A 198 21.96 12.12 19.51
N LEU A 199 20.71 11.78 19.20
CA LEU A 199 20.01 10.65 19.81
C LEU A 199 20.43 9.32 19.12
N GLU A 200 20.77 8.30 19.91
CA GLU A 200 21.24 7.00 19.40
C GLU A 200 20.16 6.23 18.61
N ASN A 201 18.90 6.45 18.94
CA ASN A 201 17.74 5.80 18.32
C ASN A 201 17.21 6.55 17.09
N THR A 202 17.93 7.56 16.59
CA THR A 202 17.54 8.30 15.38
C THR A 202 18.57 8.16 14.26
N LYS A 203 18.06 8.06 13.03
CA LYS A 203 18.87 7.99 11.82
C LYS A 203 18.30 8.93 10.78
N PHE A 204 19.12 9.73 10.15
CA PHE A 204 18.71 10.68 9.12
C PHE A 204 19.39 10.37 7.80
N PHE A 205 18.63 10.52 6.71
CA PHE A 205 19.07 10.22 5.37
C PHE A 205 18.64 11.33 4.41
N LEU A 206 19.52 11.68 3.50
CA LEU A 206 19.27 12.60 2.41
C LEU A 206 19.04 11.80 1.12
N TYR A 207 17.90 11.97 0.50
CA TYR A 207 17.59 11.32 -0.77
C TYR A 207 18.37 11.97 -1.92
N SER A 208 18.99 11.14 -2.77
CA SER A 208 19.75 11.62 -3.93
C SER A 208 18.80 11.77 -5.13
N GLY A 209 18.53 13.01 -5.52
CA GLY A 209 17.63 13.33 -6.64
C GLY A 209 16.27 13.87 -6.21
N GLU A 210 15.28 13.80 -7.10
CA GLU A 210 13.93 14.30 -6.86
C GLU A 210 13.10 13.25 -6.09
N LEU A 211 12.74 13.55 -4.86
CA LEU A 211 11.82 12.72 -4.08
C LEU A 211 10.38 13.08 -4.44
N ARG A 212 9.68 12.16 -5.11
CA ARG A 212 8.33 12.38 -5.68
C ARG A 212 7.20 11.71 -4.88
N ILE A 213 7.52 11.10 -3.75
CA ILE A 213 6.54 10.71 -2.73
C ILE A 213 6.46 11.87 -1.75
N ALA A 214 5.25 12.41 -1.53
CA ALA A 214 5.09 13.55 -0.64
C ALA A 214 5.39 13.16 0.81
N ASN A 215 4.80 12.04 1.26
CA ASN A 215 5.04 11.46 2.57
C ASN A 215 4.90 9.93 2.51
N LEU A 216 5.73 9.23 3.26
CA LEU A 216 5.59 7.81 3.58
C LEU A 216 5.96 7.62 5.05
N THR A 217 4.96 7.32 5.89
CA THR A 217 5.15 6.96 7.30
C THR A 217 4.90 5.46 7.45
N VAL A 218 5.87 4.72 7.93
CA VAL A 218 5.75 3.29 8.23
C VAL A 218 6.07 3.06 9.69
N THR A 219 5.17 2.43 10.39
CA THR A 219 5.38 2.04 11.79
C THR A 219 5.23 0.52 11.95
N ASP A 220 5.38 0.02 13.15
CA ASP A 220 5.03 -1.36 13.49
C ASP A 220 3.51 -1.61 13.54
N ARG A 221 2.67 -0.57 13.33
CA ARG A 221 1.22 -0.62 13.47
C ARG A 221 0.46 -0.27 12.18
N PHE A 222 0.96 0.66 11.39
CA PHE A 222 0.32 1.13 10.17
C PHE A 222 1.33 1.63 9.13
N VAL A 223 0.87 1.73 7.90
CA VAL A 223 1.54 2.48 6.83
C VAL A 223 0.62 3.60 6.36
N MET A 224 1.18 4.80 6.17
CA MET A 224 0.52 5.94 5.56
C MET A 224 1.34 6.43 4.37
N ILE A 225 0.70 6.65 3.24
CA ILE A 225 1.35 7.15 2.03
C ILE A 225 0.56 8.32 1.44
N SER A 226 1.28 9.39 1.12
CA SER A 226 0.76 10.54 0.41
C SER A 226 1.54 10.75 -0.87
N LEU A 227 0.83 10.94 -1.97
CA LEU A 227 1.44 11.22 -3.26
C LEU A 227 1.12 12.65 -3.70
N PHE A 228 2.05 13.28 -4.41
CA PHE A 228 1.78 14.57 -5.01
C PHE A 228 0.68 14.48 -6.08
N PRO A 229 -0.19 15.49 -6.18
CA PRO A 229 -1.10 15.62 -7.30
C PRO A 229 -0.33 15.77 -8.63
N LYS A 230 -0.89 15.28 -9.73
CA LYS A 230 -0.28 15.37 -11.07
C LYS A 230 0.04 16.79 -11.50
N ASN A 231 -0.76 17.76 -11.05
CA ASN A 231 -0.56 19.18 -11.37
C ASN A 231 0.54 19.85 -10.55
N GLN A 232 1.03 19.20 -9.48
CA GLN A 232 2.09 19.67 -8.55
C GLN A 232 1.95 21.11 -8.03
N LYS A 233 0.79 21.75 -8.22
CA LYS A 233 0.57 23.15 -7.80
C LYS A 233 0.28 23.29 -6.31
N HIS A 234 -0.33 22.26 -5.73
CA HIS A 234 -0.71 22.22 -4.31
C HIS A 234 -0.53 20.81 -3.79
N PHE A 235 -0.02 20.68 -2.57
CA PHE A 235 -0.10 19.46 -1.81
C PHE A 235 -1.32 19.56 -0.89
N ASP A 236 -2.31 18.70 -1.11
CA ASP A 236 -3.59 18.71 -0.43
C ASP A 236 -3.60 17.95 0.89
N ARG A 237 -2.45 17.32 1.25
CA ARG A 237 -2.26 16.53 2.46
C ARG A 237 -3.17 15.29 2.56
N GLU A 238 -3.82 14.90 1.48
CA GLU A 238 -4.56 13.65 1.44
C GLU A 238 -3.60 12.46 1.52
N SER A 239 -3.97 11.46 2.32
CA SER A 239 -3.13 10.30 2.61
C SER A 239 -3.96 9.02 2.59
N LEU A 240 -3.36 7.94 2.13
CA LEU A 240 -3.91 6.59 2.31
C LEU A 240 -3.25 5.95 3.53
N ILE A 241 -4.05 5.46 4.47
CA ILE A 241 -3.59 4.71 5.65
C ILE A 241 -4.10 3.27 5.59
N SER A 242 -3.25 2.32 5.95
CA SER A 242 -3.62 0.90 6.06
C SER A 242 -2.96 0.25 7.27
N TYR A 243 -3.72 -0.63 7.91
CA TYR A 243 -3.30 -1.47 9.03
C TYR A 243 -3.12 -2.94 8.60
N ASP A 244 -3.30 -3.24 7.30
CA ASP A 244 -3.16 -4.60 6.78
C ASP A 244 -1.67 -5.02 6.77
N PRO A 245 -1.33 -6.23 7.25
CA PRO A 245 0.06 -6.69 7.27
C PRO A 245 0.76 -6.66 5.90
N SER A 246 0.03 -6.85 4.80
CA SER A 246 0.60 -6.76 3.45
C SER A 246 1.00 -5.33 3.11
N ALA A 247 0.22 -4.34 3.55
CA ALA A 247 0.51 -2.93 3.35
C ALA A 247 1.70 -2.46 4.20
N LEU A 248 1.79 -2.92 5.47
CA LEU A 248 2.95 -2.64 6.32
C LEU A 248 4.24 -3.17 5.67
N LYS A 249 4.21 -4.42 5.21
CA LYS A 249 5.36 -5.01 4.50
C LYS A 249 5.72 -4.24 3.23
N PHE A 250 4.72 -3.83 2.45
CA PHE A 250 4.92 -2.99 1.27
C PHE A 250 5.62 -1.67 1.65
N GLY A 251 5.16 -1.02 2.72
CA GLY A 251 5.75 0.22 3.22
C GLY A 251 7.20 0.05 3.66
N ASP A 252 7.50 -0.98 4.46
CA ASP A 252 8.86 -1.30 4.89
C ASP A 252 9.81 -1.49 3.70
N GLU A 253 9.42 -2.33 2.74
CA GLU A 253 10.24 -2.61 1.57
C GLU A 253 10.37 -1.40 0.64
N LEU A 254 9.33 -0.55 0.53
CA LEU A 254 9.40 0.71 -0.22
C LEU A 254 10.37 1.69 0.43
N PHE A 255 10.33 1.83 1.74
CA PHE A 255 11.28 2.67 2.47
C PHE A 255 12.72 2.19 2.28
N ASP A 256 12.96 0.88 2.39
CA ASP A 256 14.28 0.28 2.12
C ASP A 256 14.77 0.55 0.69
N GLU A 257 13.87 0.51 -0.30
CA GLU A 257 14.21 0.85 -1.69
C GLU A 257 14.61 2.31 -1.84
N LEU A 258 13.91 3.23 -1.17
CA LEU A 258 14.25 4.65 -1.15
C LEU A 258 15.60 4.89 -0.46
N LEU A 259 15.91 4.16 0.61
CA LEU A 259 17.20 4.24 1.30
C LEU A 259 18.39 3.90 0.41
N ARG A 260 18.23 3.00 -0.58
CA ARG A 260 19.31 2.64 -1.51
C ARG A 260 19.82 3.82 -2.33
N ASN A 261 18.96 4.83 -2.54
CA ASN A 261 19.30 6.06 -3.24
C ASN A 261 19.50 7.23 -2.27
N SER A 262 19.95 6.94 -1.05
CA SER A 262 20.09 7.95 -0.01
C SER A 262 21.46 7.88 0.66
N THR A 263 21.88 9.01 1.20
CA THR A 263 23.13 9.13 1.97
C THR A 263 22.79 9.42 3.43
N ARG A 264 23.42 8.71 4.35
CA ARG A 264 23.24 8.96 5.78
C ARG A 264 23.81 10.32 6.17
N ILE A 265 23.01 11.09 6.90
CA ILE A 265 23.39 12.36 7.49
C ILE A 265 23.92 12.05 8.90
N SER A 266 25.21 12.29 9.14
CA SER A 266 25.82 12.15 10.47
C SER A 266 26.20 13.50 11.09
N GLN A 267 26.29 14.53 10.29
CA GLN A 267 26.64 15.89 10.71
C GLN A 267 25.97 16.90 9.78
N ILE A 268 25.62 18.05 10.32
CA ILE A 268 25.21 19.20 9.53
C ILE A 268 26.48 19.90 9.07
N PRO A 269 26.66 20.18 7.77
CA PRO A 269 27.81 20.94 7.29
C PRO A 269 27.89 22.26 8.06
N ASN A 270 29.09 22.59 8.59
CA ASN A 270 29.33 23.94 9.05
C ASN A 270 29.43 24.86 7.83
N GLU A 271 28.80 26.05 7.89
CA GLU A 271 28.94 27.08 6.88
C GLU A 271 30.43 27.39 6.55
#